data_1cee5205c6da9c66fc59d024d306c273
#
_entry.id   1cee5205c6da9c66fc59d024d306c273
#
_cell.length_a   1.000
_cell.length_b   1.000
_cell.length_c   1.000
_cell.angle_alpha   90.00
_cell.angle_beta   90.00
_cell.angle_gamma   90.00
#
_symmetry.space_group_name_H-M   'P 1'
#
loop_
_entity.id
_entity.type
_entity.pdbx_description
1 polymer ?
#
loop_
_entity_poly.entity_id
_entity_poly.type
_entity_poly.pdbx_seq_one_letter_code
_entity_poly.pdbx_strand_id
1 'polypeptide(L)'
;MAAADRALRAIEEIRRGLSPRLQPLGIVVNRVRPQSIEHQFRIKELRDMFGPLVLSPQLPERASLQQAQGAAKPLHIWPGDSAQELAGDFDALLDRVMRTGRIAAGEQRA
;
A
#
# COMPACT_ATOMS: atom_id res chain seq x y z
N MET A 1 9.63 12.26 3.18
CA MET A 1 8.57 11.80 2.27
C MET A 1 8.93 12.00 0.81
N ALA A 2 10.23 12.14 0.54
CA ALA A 2 10.73 12.36 -0.82
C ALA A 2 10.37 11.23 -1.79
N ALA A 3 10.32 9.97 -1.30
CA ALA A 3 9.97 8.82 -2.13
C ALA A 3 8.52 8.88 -2.63
N ALA A 4 7.57 9.24 -1.75
CA ALA A 4 6.18 9.39 -2.12
C ALA A 4 5.97 10.55 -3.10
N ASP A 5 6.63 11.68 -2.85
CA ASP A 5 6.58 12.84 -3.75
C ASP A 5 7.11 12.49 -5.14
N ARG A 6 8.23 11.78 -5.21
CA ARG A 6 8.82 11.35 -6.48
C ARG A 6 7.91 10.41 -7.24
N ALA A 7 7.30 9.46 -6.54
CA ALA A 7 6.36 8.52 -7.15
C ALA A 7 5.14 9.24 -7.72
N LEU A 8 4.56 10.18 -6.98
CA LEU A 8 3.40 10.94 -7.43
C LEU A 8 3.73 11.86 -8.61
N ARG A 9 4.93 12.45 -8.63
CA ARG A 9 5.40 13.24 -9.79
C ARG A 9 5.57 12.38 -11.03
N ALA A 10 6.14 11.18 -10.88
CA ALA A 10 6.29 10.24 -11.99
C ALA A 10 4.93 9.83 -12.56
N ILE A 11 3.95 9.56 -11.71
CA ILE A 11 2.58 9.26 -12.12
C ILE A 11 1.98 10.42 -12.90
N GLU A 12 2.16 11.65 -12.42
CA GLU A 12 1.64 12.84 -13.09
C GLU A 12 2.27 13.05 -14.45
N GLU A 13 3.57 12.83 -14.60
CA GLU A 13 4.26 12.91 -15.89
C GLU A 13 3.73 11.86 -16.88
N ILE A 14 3.54 10.62 -16.45
CA ILE A 14 2.99 9.55 -17.28
C ILE A 14 1.55 9.89 -17.69
N ARG A 15 0.77 10.42 -16.77
CA ARG A 15 -0.61 10.81 -17.01
C ARG A 15 -0.72 11.89 -18.08
N ARG A 16 0.16 12.90 -18.01
CA ARG A 16 0.16 14.00 -18.99
C ARG A 16 0.60 13.56 -20.37
N GLY A 17 1.64 12.73 -20.46
CA GLY A 17 2.27 12.37 -21.71
C GLY A 17 1.71 11.13 -22.38
N LEU A 18 1.44 10.07 -21.59
CA LEU A 18 1.17 8.74 -22.12
C LEU A 18 -0.21 8.19 -21.77
N SER A 19 -0.74 8.55 -20.61
CA SER A 19 -1.99 7.95 -20.12
C SER A 19 -2.82 8.96 -19.34
N PRO A 20 -3.70 9.73 -20.00
CA PRO A 20 -4.52 10.74 -19.33
C PRO A 20 -5.49 10.18 -18.29
N ARG A 21 -5.81 8.89 -18.37
CA ARG A 21 -6.74 8.23 -17.44
C ARG A 21 -6.07 7.63 -16.23
N LEU A 22 -4.75 7.66 -16.16
CA LEU A 22 -4.02 7.13 -15.02
C LEU A 22 -4.31 7.96 -13.78
N GLN A 23 -4.76 7.29 -12.71
CA GLN A 23 -5.03 7.94 -11.42
C GLN A 23 -4.38 7.13 -10.30
N PRO A 24 -3.72 7.78 -9.34
CA PRO A 24 -3.24 7.09 -8.15
C PRO A 24 -4.44 6.68 -7.29
N LEU A 25 -4.49 5.42 -6.90
CA LEU A 25 -5.55 4.89 -6.03
C LEU A 25 -5.23 5.08 -4.55
N GLY A 26 -3.95 5.12 -4.21
CA GLY A 26 -3.53 5.29 -2.83
C GLY A 26 -2.06 4.97 -2.63
N ILE A 27 -1.63 5.18 -1.41
CA ILE A 27 -0.27 4.90 -0.97
C ILE A 27 -0.33 3.78 0.06
N VAL A 28 0.41 2.69 -0.20
CA VAL A 28 0.54 1.57 0.73
C VAL A 28 1.81 1.75 1.54
N VAL A 29 1.68 1.78 2.87
CA VAL A 29 2.84 1.87 3.77
C VAL A 29 3.32 0.46 4.05
N ASN A 30 4.53 0.14 3.59
CA ASN A 30 5.09 -1.20 3.64
C ASN A 30 6.30 -1.27 4.59
N ARG A 31 6.59 -2.48 5.06
CA ARG A 31 7.77 -2.79 5.88
C ARG A 31 7.88 -1.94 7.14
N VAL A 32 6.76 -1.75 7.81
CA VAL A 32 6.70 -0.94 9.04
C VAL A 32 7.28 -1.75 10.20
N ARG A 33 8.19 -1.13 10.94
CA ARG A 33 8.67 -1.66 12.22
C ARG A 33 7.85 -1.01 13.34
N PRO A 34 6.95 -1.76 14.00
CA PRO A 34 6.04 -1.13 14.97
C PRO A 34 6.74 -0.47 16.15
N GLN A 35 7.92 -0.96 16.54
CA GLN A 35 8.69 -0.41 17.65
C GLN A 35 9.52 0.82 17.28
N SER A 36 9.60 1.17 16.00
CA SER A 36 10.40 2.30 15.54
C SER A 36 9.64 3.61 15.70
N ILE A 37 10.14 4.47 16.56
CA ILE A 37 9.58 5.82 16.76
C ILE A 37 9.72 6.62 15.45
N GLU A 38 10.85 6.45 14.76
CA GLU A 38 11.07 7.11 13.47
C GLU A 38 10.03 6.70 12.43
N HIS A 39 9.72 5.39 12.33
CA HIS A 39 8.70 4.91 11.41
C HIS A 39 7.34 5.52 11.74
N GLN A 40 6.95 5.54 13.01
CA GLN A 40 5.67 6.11 13.43
C GLN A 40 5.59 7.61 13.12
N PHE A 41 6.66 8.34 13.34
CA PHE A 41 6.73 9.75 13.00
C PHE A 41 6.56 10.00 11.51
N ARG A 42 7.26 9.22 10.67
CA ARG A 42 7.20 9.34 9.22
C ARG A 42 5.83 8.96 8.67
N ILE A 43 5.19 7.94 9.24
CA ILE A 43 3.83 7.54 8.86
C ILE A 43 2.84 8.64 9.18
N LYS A 44 2.94 9.24 10.36
CA LYS A 44 2.08 10.36 10.74
C LYS A 44 2.25 11.54 9.78
N GLU A 45 3.48 11.88 9.47
CA GLU A 45 3.80 12.94 8.52
C GLU A 45 3.20 12.66 7.13
N LEU A 46 3.32 11.41 6.66
CA LEU A 46 2.75 10.98 5.41
C LEU A 46 1.22 11.12 5.40
N ARG A 47 0.56 10.71 6.49
CA ARG A 47 -0.89 10.84 6.63
C ARG A 47 -1.34 12.30 6.69
N ASP A 48 -0.56 13.16 7.35
CA ASP A 48 -0.84 14.59 7.43
C ASP A 48 -0.74 15.24 6.04
N MET A 49 0.23 14.81 5.22
CA MET A 49 0.44 15.36 3.88
C MET A 49 -0.58 14.85 2.85
N PHE A 50 -0.90 13.57 2.87
CA PHE A 50 -1.69 12.92 1.82
C PHE A 50 -3.08 12.47 2.27
N GLY A 51 -3.36 12.51 3.58
CA GLY A 51 -4.69 12.22 4.11
C GLY A 51 -5.24 10.85 3.69
N PRO A 52 -6.48 10.80 3.18
CA PRO A 52 -7.13 9.53 2.84
C PRO A 52 -6.45 8.75 1.72
N LEU A 53 -5.51 9.36 0.98
CA LEU A 53 -4.73 8.67 -0.04
C LEU A 53 -3.82 7.60 0.58
N VAL A 54 -3.44 7.75 1.85
CA VAL A 54 -2.69 6.74 2.57
C VAL A 54 -3.62 5.64 3.03
N LEU A 55 -3.48 4.45 2.43
CA LEU A 55 -4.38 3.33 2.69
C LEU A 55 -4.07 2.64 4.02
N SER A 56 -5.10 2.04 4.59
CA SER A 56 -5.01 1.20 5.79
C SER A 56 -5.47 -0.21 5.42
N PRO A 57 -4.91 -1.25 6.05
CA PRO A 57 -3.86 -1.22 7.05
C PRO A 57 -2.48 -0.99 6.46
N GLN A 58 -1.55 -0.50 7.29
CA GLN A 58 -0.13 -0.53 6.95
C GLN A 58 0.40 -1.95 7.08
N LEU A 59 1.44 -2.29 6.31
CA LEU A 59 2.01 -3.64 6.31
C LEU A 59 3.25 -3.67 7.20
N PRO A 60 3.22 -4.44 8.31
CA PRO A 60 4.39 -4.57 9.16
C PRO A 60 5.47 -5.44 8.51
N GLU A 61 6.72 -5.19 8.87
CA GLU A 61 7.82 -6.06 8.49
C GLU A 61 7.73 -7.37 9.28
N ARG A 62 7.65 -8.50 8.56
CA ARG A 62 7.53 -9.83 9.16
C ARG A 62 8.48 -10.80 8.49
N ALA A 63 9.18 -11.59 9.30
CA ALA A 63 10.08 -12.64 8.82
C ALA A 63 9.32 -13.72 8.03
N SER A 64 8.05 -13.98 8.39
CA SER A 64 7.21 -14.96 7.70
C SER A 64 7.05 -14.68 6.22
N LEU A 65 6.98 -13.40 5.81
CA LEU A 65 6.92 -13.04 4.39
C LEU A 65 8.19 -13.45 3.65
N GLN A 66 9.34 -13.15 4.24
CA GLN A 66 10.64 -13.51 3.66
C GLN A 66 10.81 -15.02 3.58
N GLN A 67 10.36 -15.75 4.60
CA GLN A 67 10.41 -17.21 4.64
C GLN A 67 9.52 -17.83 3.55
N ALA A 68 8.30 -17.32 3.39
CA ALA A 68 7.39 -17.79 2.35
C ALA A 68 7.96 -17.52 0.95
N GLN A 69 8.52 -16.34 0.73
CA GLN A 69 9.17 -16.00 -0.54
C GLN A 69 10.36 -16.92 -0.83
N GLY A 70 11.20 -17.18 0.18
CA GLY A 70 12.34 -18.08 0.03
C GLY A 70 11.94 -19.52 -0.31
N ALA A 71 10.77 -19.96 0.17
CA ALA A 71 10.20 -21.27 -0.12
C ALA A 71 9.36 -21.29 -1.39
N ALA A 72 9.21 -20.16 -2.09
CA ALA A 72 8.36 -19.98 -3.26
C ALA A 72 6.91 -20.41 -3.01
N LYS A 73 6.38 -20.04 -1.84
CA LYS A 73 5.01 -20.38 -1.44
C LYS A 73 4.20 -19.12 -1.14
N PRO A 74 2.88 -19.14 -1.39
CA PRO A 74 2.01 -18.03 -1.02
C PRO A 74 2.00 -17.80 0.48
N LEU A 75 1.97 -16.53 0.89
CA LEU A 75 1.89 -16.17 2.31
C LEU A 75 0.63 -16.76 2.96
N HIS A 76 -0.49 -16.82 2.24
CA HIS A 76 -1.79 -17.28 2.73
C HIS A 76 -1.80 -18.73 3.19
N ILE A 77 -0.88 -19.56 2.68
CA ILE A 77 -0.74 -20.96 3.11
C ILE A 77 0.46 -21.18 4.02
N TRP A 78 1.23 -20.13 4.33
CA TRP A 78 2.38 -20.24 5.23
C TRP A 78 1.89 -20.41 6.66
N PRO A 79 2.46 -21.35 7.44
CA PRO A 79 1.99 -21.62 8.79
C PRO A 79 2.38 -20.52 9.77
N GLY A 80 1.59 -20.40 10.84
CA GLY A 80 1.85 -19.50 11.96
C GLY A 80 0.91 -18.29 11.99
N ASP A 81 0.67 -17.77 13.18
CA ASP A 81 -0.25 -16.66 13.41
C ASP A 81 0.24 -15.36 12.74
N SER A 82 1.55 -15.11 12.77
CA SER A 82 2.16 -13.94 12.16
C SER A 82 1.91 -13.89 10.64
N ALA A 83 2.05 -15.05 9.97
CA ALA A 83 1.78 -15.13 8.53
C ALA A 83 0.30 -14.93 8.22
N GLN A 84 -0.59 -15.49 9.04
CA GLN A 84 -2.03 -15.35 8.85
C GLN A 84 -2.51 -13.92 9.11
N GLU A 85 -1.97 -13.25 10.10
CA GLU A 85 -2.27 -11.83 10.35
C GLU A 85 -1.82 -10.97 9.17
N LEU A 86 -0.63 -11.19 8.66
CA LEU A 86 -0.11 -10.44 7.52
C LEU A 86 -0.92 -10.71 6.25
N ALA A 87 -1.31 -11.95 6.02
CA ALA A 87 -2.19 -12.31 4.91
C ALA A 87 -3.52 -11.57 5.00
N GLY A 88 -4.09 -11.45 6.21
CA GLY A 88 -5.30 -10.66 6.45
C GLY A 88 -5.12 -9.18 6.13
N ASP A 89 -3.96 -8.61 6.44
CA ASP A 89 -3.63 -7.22 6.08
C ASP A 89 -3.59 -7.02 4.56
N PHE A 90 -2.98 -7.94 3.82
CA PHE A 90 -2.98 -7.90 2.37
C PHE A 90 -4.39 -8.02 1.80
N ASP A 91 -5.22 -8.91 2.34
CA ASP A 91 -6.60 -9.07 1.89
C ASP A 91 -7.41 -7.78 2.11
N ALA A 92 -7.24 -7.14 3.26
CA ALA A 92 -7.90 -5.88 3.58
C ALA A 92 -7.47 -4.75 2.64
N LEU A 93 -6.17 -4.68 2.31
CA LEU A 93 -5.65 -3.71 1.34
C LEU A 93 -6.21 -3.97 -0.06
N LEU A 94 -6.26 -5.22 -0.48
CA LEU A 94 -6.83 -5.58 -1.79
C LEU A 94 -8.30 -5.13 -1.88
N ASP A 95 -9.08 -5.40 -0.86
CA ASP A 95 -10.47 -4.95 -0.77
C ASP A 95 -10.57 -3.43 -0.91
N ARG A 96 -9.70 -2.70 -0.22
CA ARG A 96 -9.68 -1.24 -0.25
C ARG A 96 -9.34 -0.73 -1.65
N VAL A 97 -8.33 -1.32 -2.29
CA VAL A 97 -7.91 -0.95 -3.65
C VAL A 97 -9.03 -1.22 -4.64
N MET A 98 -9.69 -2.37 -4.54
CA MET A 98 -10.79 -2.72 -5.43
C MET A 98 -11.97 -1.78 -5.28
N ARG A 99 -12.33 -1.39 -4.07
CA ARG A 99 -13.40 -0.43 -3.82
C ARG A 99 -13.06 0.95 -4.35
N THR A 100 -11.85 1.43 -4.11
CA THR A 100 -11.37 2.72 -4.60
C THR A 100 -11.34 2.74 -6.13
N GLY A 101 -10.88 1.67 -6.75
CA GLY A 101 -10.86 1.53 -8.20
C GLY A 101 -12.25 1.54 -8.81
N ARG A 102 -13.22 0.88 -8.18
CA ARG A 102 -14.61 0.89 -8.64
C ARG A 102 -15.24 2.27 -8.56
N ILE A 103 -15.00 3.02 -7.47
CA ILE A 103 -15.47 4.38 -7.31
C ILE A 103 -14.88 5.29 -8.38
N ALA A 104 -13.58 5.22 -8.59
CA ALA A 104 -12.89 6.00 -9.61
C ALA A 104 -13.40 5.68 -11.02
N ALA A 105 -13.63 4.39 -11.34
CA ALA A 105 -14.20 3.98 -12.63
C ALA A 105 -15.63 4.49 -12.81
N GLY A 106 -16.43 4.50 -11.75
CA GLY A 106 -17.77 5.07 -11.76
C GLY A 106 -17.77 6.57 -12.03
N GLU A 107 -16.89 7.30 -11.40
CA GLU A 107 -16.73 8.73 -11.63
C GLU A 107 -16.30 9.03 -13.08
N GLN A 108 -15.42 8.22 -13.65
CA GLN A 108 -14.99 8.38 -15.03
C GLN A 108 -16.10 8.11 -16.06
N ARG A 109 -17.07 7.29 -15.70
CA ARG A 109 -18.21 6.98 -16.57
C ARG A 109 -19.30 8.06 -16.52
N ALA A 110 -19.34 8.75 -15.42
CA ALA A 110 -20.31 9.84 -15.24
C ALA A 110 -19.86 11.11 -15.95
#